data_aca1e0441b081aa515509795210c0fe0
#
_entry.id   aca1e0441b081aa515509795210c0fe0
#
_cell.length_a   1.000
_cell.length_b   1.000
_cell.length_c   1.000
_cell.angle_alpha   90.00
_cell.angle_beta   90.00
_cell.angle_gamma   90.00
#
_symmetry.space_group_name_H-M   'P 1'
#
loop_
_entity.id
_entity.type
_entity.pdbx_description
1 polymer ?
#
loop_
_entity_poly.entity_id
_entity_poly.type
_entity_poly.pdbx_seq_one_letter_code
_entity_poly.pdbx_strand_id
1 'polypeptide(L)'
;MTKRLELVWPNKDKVLLGLDENGKPIWGSKADLEPRLLVQLEAVGQTNPDNLDDLYEQGDNLLIKGDNLLALKALERHFAGKIKCIYIDPPFNTGNAFEHYDDGLEHTIWLSMMKARLEILRNLLSIDGMLAIHIDHHEYGYLKVLVDEVMGRQNYIDTLCLKVRHEDRILKGDKFTHGVIEYVLLYARVRDSFVIQKRTNETDLTKYCYEVRIASEGRIEDIGGRLVTVFRPDEYEIIKGEPSTDKLQMVNIRGSIKEGNSSGRFYEKYLVPRVKKDGYATLYKVRDIGADGLGFRYFIAPKDKRYRNGQYFQGIPIERQSAKEVPFANFLDITEANNRVQEEGGVSFRNAKKTEKLLKVIIELVSTSSDDWVLDSFLGSGTTAAVAHKLGRKWIGIELGEHAETLCLPRLKRVVSGEDQTGISKQVGWEGGGGFRYCVLGESLYLRKVLNGEIKYE
;
A
#
# COMPACT_ATOMS: atom_id res chain seq x y z
N MET A 1 4.75 3.08 39.89
CA MET A 1 3.58 2.92 38.96
C MET A 1 3.75 3.90 37.83
N THR A 2 4.03 3.44 36.64
CA THR A 2 4.04 4.27 35.43
C THR A 2 2.61 4.72 35.16
N LYS A 3 2.35 6.02 35.21
CA LYS A 3 1.04 6.59 34.87
C LYS A 3 0.76 6.29 33.40
N ARG A 4 -0.26 5.49 33.11
CA ARG A 4 -0.66 5.10 31.76
C ARG A 4 -1.84 5.97 31.34
N LEU A 5 -1.79 6.53 30.12
CA LEU A 5 -2.97 7.17 29.53
C LEU A 5 -3.96 6.08 29.15
N GLU A 6 -5.22 6.27 29.48
CA GLU A 6 -6.28 5.31 29.25
C GLU A 6 -7.56 6.02 28.82
N LEU A 7 -8.25 5.47 27.82
CA LEU A 7 -9.63 5.86 27.47
C LEU A 7 -10.59 5.14 28.39
N VAL A 8 -11.60 5.85 28.91
CA VAL A 8 -12.65 5.28 29.76
C VAL A 8 -14.00 5.51 29.11
N TRP A 9 -14.76 4.42 28.93
CA TRP A 9 -16.14 4.47 28.44
C TRP A 9 -16.97 3.35 29.07
N PRO A 10 -18.34 3.45 29.03
CA PRO A 10 -19.21 2.41 29.56
C PRO A 10 -18.95 1.04 28.91
N ASN A 11 -18.93 -0.01 29.74
CA ASN A 11 -18.70 -1.41 29.31
C ASN A 11 -17.35 -1.71 28.64
N LYS A 12 -16.33 -0.86 28.81
CA LYS A 12 -14.98 -1.07 28.26
C LYS A 12 -14.40 -2.47 28.56
N ASP A 13 -14.69 -3.02 29.74
CA ASP A 13 -14.18 -4.33 30.18
C ASP A 13 -15.05 -5.51 29.73
N LYS A 14 -16.15 -5.22 29.04
CA LYS A 14 -17.02 -6.23 28.47
C LYS A 14 -16.71 -6.45 26.98
N VAL A 15 -17.13 -7.58 26.47
CA VAL A 15 -17.06 -7.91 25.05
C VAL A 15 -18.43 -7.66 24.42
N LEU A 16 -18.46 -6.95 23.30
CA LEU A 16 -19.65 -6.82 22.48
C LEU A 16 -19.85 -8.12 21.69
N LEU A 17 -20.87 -8.91 22.06
CA LEU A 17 -21.18 -10.19 21.43
C LEU A 17 -22.06 -10.04 20.19
N GLY A 18 -22.75 -8.90 20.03
CA GLY A 18 -23.63 -8.60 18.90
C GLY A 18 -24.64 -7.54 19.26
N LEU A 19 -25.63 -7.38 18.40
CA LEU A 19 -26.82 -6.53 18.62
C LEU A 19 -28.07 -7.43 18.69
N ASP A 20 -29.06 -7.05 19.51
CA ASP A 20 -30.35 -7.72 19.55
C ASP A 20 -31.23 -7.29 18.35
N GLU A 21 -32.44 -7.85 18.26
CA GLU A 21 -33.44 -7.52 17.19
C GLU A 21 -33.81 -6.04 17.12
N ASN A 22 -33.58 -5.28 18.21
CA ASN A 22 -33.85 -3.85 18.31
C ASN A 22 -32.58 -3.00 18.14
N GLY A 23 -31.45 -3.60 17.77
CA GLY A 23 -30.17 -2.94 17.62
C GLY A 23 -29.47 -2.59 18.94
N LYS A 24 -29.89 -3.16 20.08
CA LYS A 24 -29.24 -2.94 21.38
C LYS A 24 -28.03 -3.86 21.56
N PRO A 25 -26.93 -3.34 22.13
CA PRO A 25 -25.72 -4.12 22.36
C PRO A 25 -25.96 -5.28 23.33
N ILE A 26 -25.53 -6.48 22.95
CA ILE A 26 -25.45 -7.66 23.81
C ILE A 26 -24.02 -7.72 24.36
N TRP A 27 -23.92 -7.58 25.69
CA TRP A 27 -22.63 -7.56 26.37
C TRP A 27 -22.34 -8.88 27.07
N GLY A 28 -21.11 -9.34 26.97
CA GLY A 28 -20.58 -10.52 27.65
C GLY A 28 -19.15 -10.31 28.12
N SER A 29 -18.51 -11.40 28.48
CA SER A 29 -17.10 -11.52 28.81
C SER A 29 -16.34 -12.29 27.73
N LYS A 30 -15.02 -12.39 27.85
CA LYS A 30 -14.22 -13.24 26.95
C LYS A 30 -14.57 -14.73 27.05
N ALA A 31 -15.11 -15.16 28.20
CA ALA A 31 -15.57 -16.55 28.40
C ALA A 31 -16.85 -16.84 27.61
N ASP A 32 -17.62 -15.79 27.27
CA ASP A 32 -18.87 -15.95 26.51
C ASP A 32 -18.62 -15.98 24.99
N LEU A 33 -17.37 -15.84 24.54
CA LEU A 33 -16.99 -16.07 23.15
C LEU A 33 -17.00 -17.58 22.89
N GLU A 34 -18.07 -18.02 22.26
CA GLU A 34 -18.32 -19.44 21.99
C GLU A 34 -17.22 -20.02 21.08
N PRO A 35 -16.59 -21.13 21.47
CA PRO A 35 -15.65 -21.81 20.60
C PRO A 35 -16.36 -22.38 19.38
N ARG A 36 -15.83 -22.12 18.20
CA ARG A 36 -16.36 -22.64 16.93
C ARG A 36 -15.24 -23.25 16.12
N LEU A 37 -15.57 -24.28 15.35
CA LEU A 37 -14.66 -24.87 14.39
C LEU A 37 -14.90 -24.23 13.02
N LEU A 38 -13.87 -24.23 12.19
CA LEU A 38 -14.04 -23.91 10.78
C LEU A 38 -14.54 -25.15 10.04
N VAL A 39 -15.56 -24.97 9.21
CA VAL A 39 -16.09 -25.99 8.33
C VAL A 39 -15.70 -25.63 6.91
N GLN A 40 -14.91 -26.50 6.26
CA GLN A 40 -14.54 -26.31 4.88
C GLN A 40 -15.73 -26.59 3.97
N LEU A 41 -16.03 -25.67 3.05
CA LEU A 41 -17.05 -25.84 2.01
C LEU A 41 -16.45 -26.16 0.64
N GLU A 42 -15.29 -25.55 0.31
CA GLU A 42 -14.65 -25.70 -0.98
C GLU A 42 -13.12 -25.61 -0.88
N ALA A 43 -12.41 -26.40 -1.68
CA ALA A 43 -10.99 -26.23 -1.94
C ALA A 43 -10.80 -25.71 -3.38
N VAL A 44 -10.01 -24.65 -3.57
CA VAL A 44 -9.80 -23.98 -4.84
C VAL A 44 -8.33 -24.06 -5.23
N GLY A 45 -8.03 -24.51 -6.43
CA GLY A 45 -6.67 -24.63 -6.96
C GLY A 45 -5.86 -25.75 -6.29
N GLN A 46 -4.56 -25.51 -6.10
CA GLN A 46 -3.66 -26.46 -5.47
C GLN A 46 -3.68 -26.26 -3.96
N THR A 47 -4.29 -27.21 -3.28
CA THR A 47 -4.32 -27.29 -1.80
C THR A 47 -3.64 -28.58 -1.36
N ASN A 48 -3.22 -28.65 -0.11
CA ASN A 48 -2.68 -29.88 0.48
C ASN A 48 -3.76 -30.99 0.50
N PRO A 49 -3.39 -32.29 0.47
CA PRO A 49 -4.37 -33.38 0.50
C PRO A 49 -5.29 -33.28 1.71
N ASP A 50 -6.57 -33.64 1.51
CA ASP A 50 -7.59 -33.57 2.55
C ASP A 50 -7.30 -34.51 3.71
N ASN A 51 -6.56 -34.02 4.71
CA ASN A 51 -6.63 -34.56 6.04
C ASN A 51 -7.55 -33.62 6.83
N LEU A 52 -8.84 -33.95 6.88
CA LEU A 52 -9.88 -33.12 7.50
C LEU A 52 -9.63 -32.83 8.99
N ASP A 53 -8.77 -33.64 9.63
CA ASP A 53 -8.45 -33.50 11.05
C ASP A 53 -7.52 -32.30 11.32
N ASP A 54 -6.96 -31.66 10.27
CA ASP A 54 -5.94 -30.63 10.49
C ASP A 54 -5.93 -29.50 9.46
N LEU A 55 -7.09 -28.86 9.26
CA LEU A 55 -7.27 -27.68 8.41
C LEU A 55 -6.25 -26.56 8.70
N TYR A 56 -5.80 -26.47 9.95
CA TYR A 56 -4.92 -25.39 10.41
C TYR A 56 -3.42 -25.72 10.24
N GLU A 57 -3.02 -26.99 10.24
CA GLU A 57 -1.62 -27.41 10.15
C GLU A 57 -1.12 -27.54 8.72
N GLN A 58 -2.03 -27.68 7.76
CA GLN A 58 -1.69 -27.86 6.36
C GLN A 58 -1.06 -26.64 5.70
N GLY A 59 -1.21 -25.47 6.29
CA GLY A 59 -0.60 -24.23 5.81
C GLY A 59 -1.23 -23.65 4.53
N ASP A 60 -2.45 -24.10 4.18
CA ASP A 60 -3.21 -23.54 3.07
C ASP A 60 -3.79 -22.16 3.40
N ASN A 61 -3.95 -21.33 2.39
CA ASN A 61 -4.64 -20.05 2.54
C ASN A 61 -6.12 -20.27 2.91
N LEU A 62 -6.68 -19.36 3.70
CA LEU A 62 -8.05 -19.50 4.22
C LEU A 62 -8.89 -18.27 3.86
N LEU A 63 -10.02 -18.49 3.19
CA LEU A 63 -11.13 -17.54 3.12
C LEU A 63 -12.22 -18.01 4.09
N ILE A 64 -12.56 -17.19 5.08
CA ILE A 64 -13.50 -17.54 6.14
C ILE A 64 -14.70 -16.62 6.09
N LYS A 65 -15.92 -17.17 5.89
CA LYS A 65 -17.18 -16.43 6.03
C LYS A 65 -17.68 -16.56 7.48
N GLY A 66 -17.88 -15.43 8.14
CA GLY A 66 -18.44 -15.39 9.50
C GLY A 66 -18.02 -14.16 10.29
N ASP A 67 -18.59 -14.01 11.48
CA ASP A 67 -18.21 -12.94 12.42
C ASP A 67 -16.71 -13.02 12.73
N ASN A 68 -16.02 -11.91 12.53
CA ASN A 68 -14.57 -11.89 12.64
C ASN A 68 -14.07 -12.05 14.09
N LEU A 69 -14.84 -11.69 15.12
CA LEU A 69 -14.44 -11.91 16.52
C LEU A 69 -14.41 -13.41 16.83
N LEU A 70 -15.46 -14.14 16.39
CA LEU A 70 -15.56 -15.59 16.56
C LEU A 70 -14.54 -16.34 15.69
N ALA A 71 -14.34 -15.90 14.45
CA ALA A 71 -13.33 -16.49 13.57
C ALA A 71 -11.91 -16.27 14.09
N LEU A 72 -11.57 -15.06 14.56
CA LEU A 72 -10.28 -14.76 15.19
C LEU A 72 -10.06 -15.64 16.44
N LYS A 73 -11.13 -15.87 17.23
CA LYS A 73 -11.07 -16.76 18.39
C LYS A 73 -10.80 -18.21 18.01
N ALA A 74 -11.41 -18.70 16.92
CA ALA A 74 -11.15 -20.04 16.37
C ALA A 74 -9.69 -20.20 15.89
N LEU A 75 -9.11 -19.14 15.30
CA LEU A 75 -7.73 -19.12 14.81
C LEU A 75 -6.68 -19.02 15.93
N GLU A 76 -7.04 -18.45 17.08
CA GLU A 76 -6.07 -18.05 18.12
C GLU A 76 -5.19 -19.24 18.56
N ARG A 77 -5.76 -20.43 18.74
CA ARG A 77 -5.01 -21.63 19.17
C ARG A 77 -3.89 -22.02 18.20
N HIS A 78 -4.15 -21.92 16.90
CA HIS A 78 -3.25 -22.45 15.86
C HIS A 78 -2.30 -21.38 15.29
N PHE A 79 -2.71 -20.10 15.32
CA PHE A 79 -1.97 -18.99 14.72
C PHE A 79 -1.39 -17.98 15.70
N ALA A 80 -1.50 -18.23 17.04
CA ALA A 80 -0.86 -17.36 18.02
C ALA A 80 0.65 -17.22 17.75
N GLY A 81 1.12 -15.97 17.60
CA GLY A 81 2.52 -15.66 17.34
C GLY A 81 3.03 -16.01 15.93
N LYS A 82 2.15 -16.31 14.96
CA LYS A 82 2.56 -16.74 13.61
C LYS A 82 2.33 -15.70 12.50
N ILE A 83 1.46 -14.72 12.72
CA ILE A 83 1.07 -13.76 11.67
C ILE A 83 2.12 -12.66 11.52
N LYS A 84 2.68 -12.53 10.34
CA LYS A 84 3.72 -11.54 10.02
C LYS A 84 3.16 -10.15 9.73
N CYS A 85 2.07 -10.08 8.99
CA CYS A 85 1.41 -8.84 8.63
C CYS A 85 -0.10 -8.95 8.87
N ILE A 86 -0.64 -8.08 9.70
CA ILE A 86 -2.08 -7.89 9.83
C ILE A 86 -2.42 -6.54 9.21
N TYR A 87 -3.30 -6.54 8.22
CA TYR A 87 -3.93 -5.34 7.70
C TYR A 87 -5.43 -5.43 7.95
N ILE A 88 -6.01 -4.37 8.49
CA ILE A 88 -7.47 -4.28 8.66
C ILE A 88 -7.98 -2.92 8.21
N ASP A 89 -9.19 -2.93 7.64
CA ASP A 89 -9.93 -1.77 7.15
C ASP A 89 -11.34 -1.80 7.80
N PRO A 90 -11.44 -1.49 9.11
CA PRO A 90 -12.71 -1.54 9.83
C PRO A 90 -13.66 -0.43 9.33
N PRO A 91 -14.97 -0.51 9.62
CA PRO A 91 -15.90 0.59 9.36
C PRO A 91 -15.38 1.91 9.94
N PHE A 92 -15.39 2.99 9.13
CA PHE A 92 -14.83 4.29 9.56
C PHE A 92 -15.75 5.08 10.48
N ASN A 93 -16.96 4.57 10.71
CA ASN A 93 -17.98 5.17 11.57
C ASN A 93 -18.41 6.57 11.09
N THR A 94 -18.55 6.73 9.77
CA THR A 94 -18.87 8.03 9.13
C THR A 94 -20.34 8.40 9.24
N GLY A 95 -21.20 7.50 9.73
CA GLY A 95 -22.66 7.66 9.76
C GLY A 95 -23.33 7.54 8.40
N ASN A 96 -22.61 7.10 7.36
CA ASN A 96 -23.18 6.85 6.04
C ASN A 96 -23.72 5.42 5.98
N ALA A 97 -24.89 5.25 5.35
CA ALA A 97 -25.39 3.92 5.04
C ALA A 97 -24.59 3.32 3.89
N PHE A 98 -23.89 2.23 4.15
CA PHE A 98 -23.21 1.42 3.13
C PHE A 98 -24.03 0.16 2.83
N GLU A 99 -23.99 -0.30 1.59
CA GLU A 99 -24.77 -1.44 1.11
C GLU A 99 -24.48 -2.75 1.88
N HIS A 100 -23.28 -2.87 2.44
CA HIS A 100 -22.76 -4.15 2.96
C HIS A 100 -22.46 -4.14 4.46
N TYR A 101 -22.48 -3.00 5.16
CA TYR A 101 -22.21 -2.90 6.60
C TYR A 101 -22.75 -1.61 7.22
N ASP A 102 -22.99 -1.64 8.54
CA ASP A 102 -23.39 -0.47 9.32
C ASP A 102 -22.17 0.36 9.69
N ASP A 103 -22.13 1.60 9.22
CA ASP A 103 -21.06 2.59 9.48
C ASP A 103 -21.55 3.70 10.43
N GLY A 104 -22.62 3.48 11.16
CA GLY A 104 -23.23 4.46 12.06
C GLY A 104 -23.36 3.96 13.50
N LEU A 105 -22.41 3.18 13.98
CA LEU A 105 -22.39 2.72 15.36
C LEU A 105 -22.17 3.88 16.33
N GLU A 106 -22.84 3.82 17.49
CA GLU A 106 -22.50 4.73 18.59
C GLU A 106 -21.02 4.56 18.95
N HIS A 107 -20.32 5.67 19.15
CA HIS A 107 -18.89 5.74 19.29
C HIS A 107 -18.29 4.75 20.32
N THR A 108 -18.95 4.60 21.50
CA THR A 108 -18.44 3.69 22.54
C THR A 108 -18.67 2.22 22.19
N ILE A 109 -19.70 1.91 21.40
CA ILE A 109 -19.97 0.58 20.84
C ILE A 109 -18.88 0.25 19.82
N TRP A 110 -18.54 1.18 18.92
CA TRP A 110 -17.47 1.02 17.95
C TRP A 110 -16.11 0.75 18.63
N LEU A 111 -15.76 1.53 19.65
CA LEU A 111 -14.53 1.31 20.42
C LEU A 111 -14.50 -0.07 21.09
N SER A 112 -15.64 -0.52 21.65
CA SER A 112 -15.74 -1.83 22.29
C SER A 112 -15.63 -2.97 21.27
N MET A 113 -16.24 -2.81 20.08
CA MET A 113 -16.10 -3.73 18.95
C MET A 113 -14.65 -3.88 18.52
N MET A 114 -13.93 -2.77 18.39
CA MET A 114 -12.52 -2.76 17.98
C MET A 114 -11.61 -3.33 19.06
N LYS A 115 -11.81 -2.98 20.34
CA LYS A 115 -10.96 -3.43 21.44
C LYS A 115 -10.86 -4.95 21.50
N ALA A 116 -11.98 -5.67 21.49
CA ALA A 116 -12.01 -7.11 21.58
C ALA A 116 -11.22 -7.79 20.44
N ARG A 117 -11.36 -7.27 19.22
CA ARG A 117 -10.65 -7.76 18.03
C ARG A 117 -9.15 -7.45 18.08
N LEU A 118 -8.77 -6.24 18.44
CA LEU A 118 -7.38 -5.82 18.55
C LEU A 118 -6.59 -6.64 19.56
N GLU A 119 -7.22 -7.05 20.68
CA GLU A 119 -6.59 -7.90 21.69
C GLU A 119 -6.23 -9.29 21.12
N ILE A 120 -7.12 -9.90 20.33
CA ILE A 120 -6.84 -11.18 19.68
C ILE A 120 -5.81 -11.01 18.55
N LEU A 121 -5.97 -9.99 17.69
CA LEU A 121 -5.04 -9.68 16.62
C LEU A 121 -3.61 -9.51 17.14
N ARG A 122 -3.45 -8.82 18.28
CA ARG A 122 -2.15 -8.69 18.94
C ARG A 122 -1.55 -10.07 19.32
N ASN A 123 -2.36 -11.01 19.77
CA ASN A 123 -1.89 -12.35 20.17
C ASN A 123 -1.48 -13.19 18.94
N LEU A 124 -2.15 -12.99 17.81
CA LEU A 124 -1.82 -13.68 16.55
C LEU A 124 -0.51 -13.21 15.93
N LEU A 125 -0.09 -11.95 16.16
CA LEU A 125 1.14 -11.39 15.58
C LEU A 125 2.38 -12.12 16.05
N SER A 126 3.28 -12.44 15.12
CA SER A 126 4.65 -12.86 15.41
C SER A 126 5.43 -11.74 16.12
N ILE A 127 6.51 -12.09 16.81
CA ILE A 127 7.29 -11.15 17.61
C ILE A 127 7.81 -9.96 16.77
N ASP A 128 8.10 -10.22 15.51
CA ASP A 128 8.58 -9.26 14.50
C ASP A 128 7.49 -8.83 13.51
N GLY A 129 6.22 -9.13 13.83
CA GLY A 129 5.07 -8.81 13.01
C GLY A 129 4.58 -7.37 13.15
N MET A 130 3.75 -6.97 12.19
CA MET A 130 3.17 -5.62 12.07
C MET A 130 1.65 -5.67 11.98
N LEU A 131 1.00 -4.78 12.73
CA LEU A 131 -0.41 -4.43 12.60
C LEU A 131 -0.52 -3.09 11.84
N ALA A 132 -1.29 -3.09 10.76
CA ALA A 132 -1.63 -1.92 9.95
C ALA A 132 -3.15 -1.71 9.99
N ILE A 133 -3.62 -0.55 10.47
CA ILE A 133 -5.03 -0.23 10.58
C ILE A 133 -5.35 0.97 9.72
N HIS A 134 -6.18 0.78 8.71
CA HIS A 134 -6.66 1.84 7.84
C HIS A 134 -7.86 2.53 8.49
N ILE A 135 -7.88 3.85 8.49
CA ILE A 135 -8.95 4.66 9.10
C ILE A 135 -8.96 6.06 8.49
N ASP A 136 -10.09 6.73 8.52
CA ASP A 136 -10.18 8.14 8.21
C ASP A 136 -10.15 9.03 9.49
N HIS A 137 -10.42 10.30 9.33
CA HIS A 137 -10.33 11.28 10.42
C HIS A 137 -11.41 11.15 11.51
N HIS A 138 -12.53 10.43 11.25
CA HIS A 138 -13.65 10.34 12.20
C HIS A 138 -13.23 9.63 13.50
N GLU A 139 -12.62 8.45 13.39
CA GLU A 139 -12.24 7.65 14.55
C GLU A 139 -10.71 7.62 14.80
N TYR A 140 -9.89 8.25 13.95
CA TYR A 140 -8.43 8.22 14.04
C TYR A 140 -7.89 8.53 15.44
N GLY A 141 -8.37 9.61 16.05
CA GLY A 141 -7.85 10.09 17.34
C GLY A 141 -8.06 9.08 18.48
N TYR A 142 -9.27 8.55 18.58
CA TYR A 142 -9.65 7.59 19.63
C TYR A 142 -9.06 6.21 19.35
N LEU A 143 -9.09 5.77 18.10
CA LEU A 143 -8.47 4.51 17.69
C LEU A 143 -6.98 4.50 18.02
N LYS A 144 -6.26 5.62 17.75
CA LYS A 144 -4.84 5.72 18.07
C LYS A 144 -4.56 5.48 19.55
N VAL A 145 -5.36 6.07 20.44
CA VAL A 145 -5.20 5.89 21.91
C VAL A 145 -5.58 4.44 22.30
N LEU A 146 -6.66 3.89 21.75
CA LEU A 146 -7.05 2.51 22.02
C LEU A 146 -5.95 1.51 21.59
N VAL A 147 -5.34 1.71 20.43
CA VAL A 147 -4.27 0.84 19.94
C VAL A 147 -3.00 1.02 20.78
N ASP A 148 -2.70 2.24 21.25
CA ASP A 148 -1.62 2.49 22.23
C ASP A 148 -1.84 1.70 23.54
N GLU A 149 -3.08 1.56 24.00
CA GLU A 149 -3.40 0.74 25.18
C GLU A 149 -3.20 -0.77 24.90
N VAL A 150 -3.70 -1.26 23.78
CA VAL A 150 -3.67 -2.68 23.44
C VAL A 150 -2.27 -3.13 23.04
N MET A 151 -1.62 -2.44 22.11
CA MET A 151 -0.31 -2.83 21.57
C MET A 151 0.85 -2.35 22.44
N GLY A 152 0.64 -1.29 23.21
CA GLY A 152 1.70 -0.53 23.90
C GLY A 152 2.23 0.60 23.03
N ARG A 153 2.24 1.84 23.57
CA ARG A 153 2.69 3.04 22.85
C ARG A 153 4.12 2.92 22.30
N GLN A 154 5.01 2.23 23.02
CA GLN A 154 6.40 1.99 22.59
C GLN A 154 6.51 1.17 21.31
N ASN A 155 5.46 0.44 20.94
CA ASN A 155 5.40 -0.39 19.75
C ASN A 155 4.83 0.36 18.52
N TYR A 156 4.45 1.62 18.68
CA TYR A 156 4.05 2.46 17.56
C TYR A 156 5.22 2.67 16.60
N ILE A 157 5.00 2.44 15.30
CA ILE A 157 6.00 2.61 14.24
C ILE A 157 5.83 4.00 13.62
N ASP A 158 4.71 4.23 12.96
CA ASP A 158 4.39 5.47 12.26
C ASP A 158 2.90 5.51 11.85
N THR A 159 2.48 6.63 11.30
CA THR A 159 1.20 6.79 10.59
C THR A 159 1.46 7.14 9.14
N LEU A 160 0.98 6.31 8.21
CA LEU A 160 0.99 6.65 6.80
C LEU A 160 -0.17 7.59 6.49
N CYS A 161 0.13 8.72 5.85
CA CYS A 161 -0.86 9.65 5.32
C CYS A 161 -1.10 9.29 3.85
N LEU A 162 -2.33 8.91 3.52
CA LEU A 162 -2.72 8.49 2.17
C LEU A 162 -3.50 9.61 1.51
N LYS A 163 -3.01 10.17 0.41
CA LYS A 163 -3.84 11.01 -0.43
C LYS A 163 -4.67 10.13 -1.36
N VAL A 164 -5.99 10.11 -1.12
CA VAL A 164 -6.94 9.21 -1.77
C VAL A 164 -7.76 9.86 -2.88
N ARG A 165 -7.80 11.20 -2.93
CA ARG A 165 -8.58 12.00 -3.91
C ARG A 165 -7.81 13.23 -4.36
N HIS A 166 -8.16 13.76 -5.54
CA HIS A 166 -7.69 15.06 -5.99
C HIS A 166 -8.31 16.19 -5.16
N GLU A 167 -7.56 17.24 -4.87
CA GLU A 167 -7.99 18.39 -4.09
C GLU A 167 -9.16 19.15 -4.76
N ASP A 168 -9.21 19.11 -6.08
CA ASP A 168 -10.25 19.82 -6.86
C ASP A 168 -11.56 19.01 -7.02
N ARG A 169 -11.60 17.75 -6.56
CA ARG A 169 -12.76 16.87 -6.71
C ARG A 169 -13.66 16.90 -5.47
N ILE A 170 -14.45 17.96 -5.33
CA ILE A 170 -15.41 18.13 -4.23
C ILE A 170 -16.62 17.21 -4.44
N LEU A 171 -16.97 16.43 -3.40
CA LEU A 171 -18.16 15.59 -3.40
C LEU A 171 -19.36 16.34 -2.77
N LYS A 172 -20.58 15.94 -3.15
CA LYS A 172 -21.82 16.57 -2.62
C LYS A 172 -21.96 16.49 -1.09
N GLY A 173 -21.27 15.55 -0.42
CA GLY A 173 -21.26 15.40 1.03
C GLY A 173 -20.25 16.30 1.76
N ASP A 174 -19.29 16.90 1.06
CA ASP A 174 -18.27 17.75 1.65
C ASP A 174 -18.88 19.12 2.03
N LYS A 175 -19.04 19.38 3.33
CA LYS A 175 -19.72 20.61 3.83
C LYS A 175 -18.76 21.71 4.25
N PHE A 176 -17.70 21.35 4.99
CA PHE A 176 -16.76 22.31 5.58
C PHE A 176 -15.35 22.15 5.02
N THR A 177 -14.89 20.91 4.92
CA THR A 177 -13.58 20.58 4.34
C THR A 177 -13.73 19.46 3.34
N HIS A 178 -12.88 19.47 2.33
CA HIS A 178 -12.79 18.38 1.36
C HIS A 178 -11.81 17.33 1.89
N GLY A 179 -12.33 16.17 2.36
CA GLY A 179 -11.52 15.09 2.89
C GLY A 179 -10.77 14.36 1.78
N VAL A 180 -9.46 14.60 1.66
CA VAL A 180 -8.60 13.97 0.65
C VAL A 180 -7.58 12.99 1.24
N ILE A 181 -7.52 12.91 2.59
CA ILE A 181 -6.55 12.12 3.32
C ILE A 181 -7.25 11.03 4.13
N GLU A 182 -6.69 9.82 4.05
CA GLU A 182 -6.93 8.70 4.96
C GLU A 182 -5.62 8.31 5.63
N TYR A 183 -5.67 7.48 6.66
CA TYR A 183 -4.51 7.13 7.49
C TYR A 183 -4.34 5.62 7.60
N VAL A 184 -3.10 5.15 7.72
CA VAL A 184 -2.80 3.79 8.17
C VAL A 184 -1.91 3.86 9.40
N LEU A 185 -2.43 3.44 10.54
CA LEU A 185 -1.68 3.30 11.78
C LEU A 185 -0.81 2.05 11.74
N LEU A 186 0.48 2.16 11.98
CA LEU A 186 1.43 1.06 11.98
C LEU A 186 1.96 0.79 13.39
N TYR A 187 1.83 -0.46 13.84
CA TYR A 187 2.35 -0.94 15.12
C TYR A 187 3.14 -2.23 14.95
N ALA A 188 4.29 -2.33 15.59
CA ALA A 188 4.99 -3.60 15.74
C ALA A 188 4.37 -4.44 16.88
N ARG A 189 4.53 -5.76 16.84
CA ARG A 189 4.24 -6.61 18.01
C ARG A 189 5.23 -6.33 19.14
N VAL A 190 6.53 -6.29 18.81
CA VAL A 190 7.62 -5.86 19.68
C VAL A 190 8.54 -4.97 18.87
N ARG A 191 8.66 -3.69 19.25
CA ARG A 191 9.38 -2.67 18.47
C ARG A 191 10.85 -3.01 18.22
N ASP A 192 11.51 -3.60 19.21
CA ASP A 192 12.94 -3.95 19.13
C ASP A 192 13.23 -5.15 18.24
N SER A 193 12.23 -6.00 17.99
CA SER A 193 12.32 -7.15 17.08
C SER A 193 11.86 -6.82 15.66
N PHE A 194 11.23 -5.66 15.47
CA PHE A 194 10.66 -5.27 14.20
C PHE A 194 11.67 -4.57 13.28
N VAL A 195 11.73 -5.03 12.03
CA VAL A 195 12.55 -4.42 10.98
C VAL A 195 11.65 -4.04 9.81
N ILE A 196 11.57 -2.75 9.52
CA ILE A 196 10.89 -2.27 8.32
C ILE A 196 11.78 -2.52 7.09
N GLN A 197 11.19 -3.09 6.04
CA GLN A 197 11.91 -3.30 4.79
C GLN A 197 12.16 -1.96 4.11
N LYS A 198 13.41 -1.70 3.78
CA LYS A 198 13.78 -0.48 3.08
C LYS A 198 13.43 -0.62 1.61
N ARG A 199 13.05 0.47 0.98
CA ARG A 199 12.87 0.52 -0.46
C ARG A 199 14.21 0.68 -1.15
N THR A 200 14.42 -0.12 -2.17
CA THR A 200 15.47 0.14 -3.16
C THR A 200 14.94 1.17 -4.15
N ASN A 201 15.58 2.32 -4.21
CA ASN A 201 15.22 3.34 -5.19
C ASN A 201 15.89 2.98 -6.50
N GLU A 202 15.21 2.21 -7.35
CA GLU A 202 15.67 1.92 -8.69
C GLU A 202 15.52 3.16 -9.57
N THR A 203 16.54 3.42 -10.38
CA THR A 203 16.47 4.52 -11.35
C THR A 203 15.45 4.20 -12.42
N ASP A 204 14.47 5.08 -12.60
CA ASP A 204 13.50 5.01 -13.71
C ASP A 204 14.24 5.15 -15.06
N LEU A 205 14.56 4.01 -15.65
CA LEU A 205 15.29 3.94 -16.91
C LEU A 205 14.46 4.45 -18.11
N THR A 206 13.14 4.54 -18.01
CA THR A 206 12.26 4.96 -19.10
C THR A 206 12.61 6.35 -19.65
N LYS A 207 13.26 7.19 -18.83
CA LYS A 207 13.73 8.54 -19.17
C LYS A 207 15.06 8.56 -19.92
N TYR A 208 15.85 7.48 -19.83
CA TYR A 208 17.20 7.37 -20.42
C TYR A 208 17.11 6.67 -21.77
N CYS A 209 16.64 7.40 -22.79
CA CYS A 209 16.34 6.87 -24.12
C CYS A 209 16.98 7.67 -25.26
N TYR A 210 17.81 8.68 -24.95
CA TYR A 210 18.43 9.53 -25.97
C TYR A 210 19.92 9.21 -26.19
N GLU A 211 20.34 9.29 -27.45
CA GLU A 211 21.72 9.21 -27.91
C GLU A 211 22.04 10.47 -28.70
N VAL A 212 23.22 11.04 -28.51
CA VAL A 212 23.70 12.19 -29.29
C VAL A 212 24.87 11.72 -30.16
N ARG A 213 24.64 11.66 -31.46
CA ARG A 213 25.67 11.31 -32.46
C ARG A 213 26.27 12.59 -33.05
N ILE A 214 27.58 12.63 -33.07
CA ILE A 214 28.37 13.78 -33.59
C ILE A 214 28.98 13.38 -34.93
N ALA A 215 28.83 14.23 -35.94
CA ALA A 215 29.34 14.00 -37.31
C ALA A 215 30.59 14.86 -37.66
N SER A 216 31.03 15.76 -36.75
CA SER A 216 32.19 16.63 -36.98
C SER A 216 33.02 16.80 -35.71
N GLU A 217 34.20 17.40 -35.84
CA GLU A 217 35.03 17.76 -34.66
C GLU A 217 34.46 18.94 -33.87
N GLY A 218 33.62 19.76 -34.51
CA GLY A 218 33.06 20.96 -33.93
C GLY A 218 34.11 22.08 -33.69
N ARG A 219 33.67 23.21 -33.15
CA ARG A 219 34.52 24.34 -32.80
C ARG A 219 34.73 24.39 -31.29
N ILE A 220 35.97 24.33 -30.83
CA ILE A 220 36.34 24.39 -29.42
C ILE A 220 36.57 25.82 -28.99
N GLU A 221 35.89 26.26 -27.93
CA GLU A 221 36.03 27.59 -27.30
C GLU A 221 36.07 27.47 -25.78
N ASP A 222 36.74 28.43 -25.12
CA ASP A 222 36.57 28.63 -23.67
C ASP A 222 35.30 29.47 -23.46
N ILE A 223 34.34 28.91 -22.72
CA ILE A 223 33.08 29.58 -22.38
C ILE A 223 32.86 29.46 -20.88
N GLY A 224 32.95 30.58 -20.18
CA GLY A 224 32.75 30.63 -18.74
C GLY A 224 33.77 29.80 -17.92
N GLY A 225 35.00 29.71 -18.41
CA GLY A 225 36.10 28.95 -17.79
C GLY A 225 36.03 27.45 -18.04
N ARG A 226 35.28 27.00 -19.06
CA ARG A 226 35.17 25.58 -19.44
C ARG A 226 35.44 25.41 -20.94
N LEU A 227 36.04 24.29 -21.28
CA LEU A 227 36.17 23.89 -22.68
C LEU A 227 34.81 23.42 -23.20
N VAL A 228 34.31 24.11 -24.22
CA VAL A 228 33.04 23.84 -24.86
C VAL A 228 33.25 23.59 -26.35
N THR A 229 32.77 22.43 -26.81
CA THR A 229 32.73 22.17 -28.26
C THR A 229 31.35 22.57 -28.77
N VAL A 230 31.33 23.43 -29.79
CA VAL A 230 30.13 23.99 -30.40
C VAL A 230 29.87 23.30 -31.72
N PHE A 231 28.67 22.78 -31.91
CA PHE A 231 28.23 22.07 -33.12
C PHE A 231 27.03 22.79 -33.75
N ARG A 232 27.03 22.95 -35.05
CA ARG A 232 25.89 23.45 -35.82
C ARG A 232 24.81 22.35 -35.95
N PRO A 233 23.58 22.71 -36.31
CA PRO A 233 22.48 21.75 -36.44
C PRO A 233 22.71 20.57 -37.44
N ASP A 234 23.58 20.80 -38.44
CA ASP A 234 23.96 19.81 -39.44
C ASP A 234 25.13 18.90 -39.02
N GLU A 235 25.74 19.15 -37.86
CA GLU A 235 26.92 18.45 -37.34
C GLU A 235 26.61 17.42 -36.27
N TYR A 236 25.33 17.24 -35.90
CA TYR A 236 24.92 16.25 -34.90
C TYR A 236 23.49 15.71 -35.16
N GLU A 237 23.20 14.58 -34.56
CA GLU A 237 21.86 13.99 -34.55
C GLU A 237 21.48 13.55 -33.13
N ILE A 238 20.20 13.75 -32.74
CA ILE A 238 19.64 13.27 -31.47
C ILE A 238 18.67 12.15 -31.78
N ILE A 239 18.99 10.94 -31.35
CA ILE A 239 18.23 9.74 -31.62
C ILE A 239 17.50 9.34 -30.32
N LYS A 240 16.20 9.09 -30.43
CA LYS A 240 15.41 8.48 -29.36
C LYS A 240 15.24 7.00 -29.68
N GLY A 241 15.64 6.13 -28.77
CA GLY A 241 15.52 4.67 -28.88
C GLY A 241 14.96 4.02 -27.63
N GLU A 242 15.13 2.72 -27.49
CA GLU A 242 14.74 1.97 -26.29
C GLU A 242 15.54 2.44 -25.07
N PRO A 243 14.92 2.49 -23.87
CA PRO A 243 15.60 2.87 -22.63
C PRO A 243 16.77 1.96 -22.30
N SER A 244 17.90 2.55 -21.87
CA SER A 244 19.07 1.79 -21.45
C SER A 244 19.95 2.61 -20.49
N THR A 245 20.80 1.95 -19.70
CA THR A 245 21.69 2.58 -18.71
C THR A 245 22.81 3.44 -19.32
N ASP A 246 23.17 3.20 -20.57
CA ASP A 246 24.18 3.92 -21.34
C ASP A 246 23.64 5.14 -22.10
N LYS A 247 22.29 5.29 -22.11
CA LYS A 247 21.63 6.41 -22.79
C LYS A 247 21.43 7.61 -21.88
N LEU A 248 21.10 8.73 -22.50
CA LEU A 248 20.93 10.01 -21.86
C LEU A 248 19.44 10.31 -21.60
N GLN A 249 19.18 11.01 -20.51
CA GLN A 249 17.89 11.67 -20.25
C GLN A 249 17.94 13.10 -20.77
N MET A 250 16.91 13.52 -21.50
CA MET A 250 16.73 14.90 -21.91
C MET A 250 15.99 15.70 -20.81
N VAL A 251 16.55 16.83 -20.41
CA VAL A 251 15.99 17.70 -19.36
C VAL A 251 15.75 19.10 -19.91
N ASN A 252 14.51 19.60 -19.78
CA ASN A 252 14.17 20.97 -20.16
C ASN A 252 14.65 21.96 -19.09
N ILE A 253 15.36 23.01 -19.50
CA ILE A 253 15.88 24.05 -18.60
C ILE A 253 14.79 25.11 -18.37
N ARG A 254 13.94 24.85 -17.32
CA ARG A 254 12.82 25.73 -16.94
C ARG A 254 12.61 25.76 -15.42
N GLY A 255 11.95 26.81 -14.94
CA GLY A 255 11.60 26.92 -13.51
C GLY A 255 12.83 26.82 -12.60
N SER A 256 12.73 26.09 -11.53
CA SER A 256 13.80 25.91 -10.52
C SER A 256 15.10 25.31 -11.07
N ILE A 257 15.07 24.65 -12.24
CA ILE A 257 16.27 24.07 -12.86
C ILE A 257 17.21 25.17 -13.32
N LYS A 258 16.72 26.34 -13.71
CA LYS A 258 17.53 27.49 -14.15
C LYS A 258 18.50 27.99 -13.07
N GLU A 259 18.04 27.98 -11.83
CA GLU A 259 18.77 28.51 -10.66
C GLU A 259 19.26 27.42 -9.72
N GLY A 260 18.52 26.31 -9.64
CA GLY A 260 18.70 25.26 -8.65
C GLY A 260 19.85 24.31 -8.92
N ASN A 261 20.29 24.12 -10.17
CA ASN A 261 21.40 23.22 -10.47
C ASN A 261 22.53 23.87 -11.28
N SER A 262 23.73 23.26 -11.24
CA SER A 262 24.92 23.76 -11.88
C SER A 262 24.78 23.88 -13.41
N SER A 263 24.09 22.92 -14.04
CA SER A 263 23.87 22.90 -15.48
C SER A 263 22.92 24.00 -15.93
N GLY A 264 21.81 24.21 -15.19
CA GLY A 264 20.87 25.29 -15.49
C GLY A 264 21.52 26.66 -15.36
N ARG A 265 22.24 26.89 -14.24
CA ARG A 265 22.99 28.18 -14.05
C ARG A 265 24.04 28.43 -15.12
N PHE A 266 24.80 27.40 -15.50
CA PHE A 266 25.80 27.54 -16.59
C PHE A 266 25.12 27.89 -17.90
N TYR A 267 24.05 27.20 -18.27
CA TYR A 267 23.29 27.46 -19.49
C TYR A 267 22.75 28.90 -19.53
N GLU A 268 22.03 29.33 -18.51
CA GLU A 268 21.43 30.67 -18.45
C GLU A 268 22.50 31.78 -18.55
N LYS A 269 23.59 31.62 -17.80
CA LYS A 269 24.63 32.65 -17.73
C LYS A 269 25.50 32.74 -18.98
N TYR A 270 25.86 31.60 -19.56
CA TYR A 270 26.90 31.57 -20.60
C TYR A 270 26.42 31.14 -21.98
N LEU A 271 25.41 30.28 -22.09
CA LEU A 271 24.96 29.73 -23.37
C LEU A 271 23.75 30.49 -23.96
N VAL A 272 22.83 30.97 -23.12
CA VAL A 272 21.68 31.78 -23.59
C VAL A 272 22.13 33.02 -24.39
N PRO A 273 23.10 33.83 -23.91
CA PRO A 273 23.55 35.00 -24.69
C PRO A 273 24.16 34.63 -26.05
N ARG A 274 24.68 33.42 -26.18
CA ARG A 274 25.35 32.95 -27.40
C ARG A 274 24.41 32.59 -28.55
N VAL A 275 23.13 32.39 -28.26
CA VAL A 275 22.12 32.06 -29.30
C VAL A 275 22.11 33.12 -30.42
N LYS A 276 22.44 34.39 -30.10
CA LYS A 276 22.55 35.45 -31.09
C LYS A 276 23.76 35.29 -32.03
N LYS A 277 24.86 34.69 -31.55
CA LYS A 277 26.10 34.46 -32.29
C LYS A 277 26.09 33.10 -33.01
N ASP A 278 25.71 32.04 -32.26
CA ASP A 278 25.88 30.67 -32.71
C ASP A 278 24.60 30.12 -33.40
N GLY A 279 23.45 30.76 -33.18
CA GLY A 279 22.18 30.39 -33.80
C GLY A 279 21.32 29.46 -32.93
N TYR A 280 20.09 29.24 -33.42
CA TYR A 280 19.15 28.28 -32.82
C TYR A 280 19.59 26.83 -33.08
N ALA A 281 19.11 25.91 -32.25
CA ALA A 281 19.44 24.50 -32.32
C ALA A 281 20.94 24.17 -32.27
N THR A 282 21.79 25.10 -31.83
CA THR A 282 23.22 24.85 -31.61
C THR A 282 23.41 23.88 -30.44
N LEU A 283 24.24 22.87 -30.64
CA LEU A 283 24.61 21.90 -29.58
C LEU A 283 25.96 22.30 -28.98
N TYR A 284 26.02 22.29 -27.65
CA TYR A 284 27.23 22.56 -26.88
C TYR A 284 27.61 21.34 -26.06
N LYS A 285 28.82 20.79 -26.25
CA LYS A 285 29.41 19.77 -25.38
C LYS A 285 30.32 20.47 -24.38
N VAL A 286 29.86 20.65 -23.17
CA VAL A 286 30.56 21.34 -22.08
C VAL A 286 31.30 20.31 -21.24
N ARG A 287 32.62 20.46 -21.06
CA ARG A 287 33.44 19.59 -20.22
C ARG A 287 33.32 19.95 -18.74
N ASP A 288 33.64 18.99 -17.88
CA ASP A 288 33.76 19.12 -16.42
C ASP A 288 32.47 19.64 -15.74
N ILE A 289 31.31 19.24 -16.26
CA ILE A 289 30.01 19.58 -15.70
C ILE A 289 29.09 18.35 -15.61
N GLY A 290 28.33 18.25 -14.54
CA GLY A 290 27.41 17.14 -14.30
C GLY A 290 27.89 16.25 -13.15
N ALA A 291 26.99 15.39 -12.69
CA ALA A 291 27.21 14.44 -11.59
C ALA A 291 26.93 12.98 -12.03
N ASP A 292 27.05 12.72 -13.35
CA ASP A 292 26.75 11.41 -13.96
C ASP A 292 28.01 10.61 -14.34
N GLY A 293 29.21 11.17 -14.07
CA GLY A 293 30.48 10.49 -14.34
C GLY A 293 30.93 10.57 -15.82
N LEU A 294 30.16 11.18 -16.71
CA LEU A 294 30.53 11.28 -18.12
C LEU A 294 31.65 12.28 -18.37
N GLY A 295 31.93 13.19 -17.42
CA GLY A 295 32.93 14.25 -17.56
C GLY A 295 32.54 15.38 -18.54
N PHE A 296 31.33 15.32 -19.08
CA PHE A 296 30.77 16.36 -19.95
C PHE A 296 29.23 16.37 -19.91
N ARG A 297 28.64 17.40 -20.49
CA ARG A 297 27.20 17.49 -20.72
C ARG A 297 26.88 18.16 -22.03
N TYR A 298 25.90 17.59 -22.74
CA TYR A 298 25.37 18.25 -23.94
C TYR A 298 24.27 19.23 -23.52
N PHE A 299 24.31 20.43 -24.10
CA PHE A 299 23.27 21.45 -24.06
C PHE A 299 22.82 21.78 -25.46
N ILE A 300 21.53 22.02 -25.66
CA ILE A 300 21.00 22.45 -26.93
C ILE A 300 20.25 23.79 -26.76
N ALA A 301 20.56 24.72 -27.62
CA ALA A 301 19.86 25.98 -27.74
C ALA A 301 18.39 25.76 -28.18
N PRO A 302 17.47 26.71 -27.91
CA PRO A 302 16.10 26.60 -28.39
C PRO A 302 16.05 26.31 -29.89
N LYS A 303 15.09 25.51 -30.34
CA LYS A 303 14.97 25.07 -31.74
C LYS A 303 14.76 26.24 -32.69
N ASP A 304 13.98 27.24 -32.26
CA ASP A 304 13.74 28.48 -32.99
C ASP A 304 13.22 29.57 -32.02
N LYS A 305 12.91 30.78 -32.56
CA LYS A 305 12.46 31.95 -31.78
C LYS A 305 11.15 31.75 -30.99
N ARG A 306 10.36 30.72 -31.28
CA ARG A 306 9.10 30.41 -30.59
C ARG A 306 9.36 29.73 -29.25
N TYR A 307 10.52 29.08 -29.10
CA TYR A 307 10.90 28.36 -27.88
C TYR A 307 11.82 29.23 -27.02
N ARG A 308 11.51 29.35 -25.73
CA ARG A 308 12.30 30.18 -24.80
C ARG A 308 13.38 29.39 -24.05
N ASN A 309 13.21 28.09 -23.93
CA ASN A 309 14.04 27.24 -23.06
C ASN A 309 14.91 26.32 -23.91
N GLY A 310 16.16 26.16 -23.51
CA GLY A 310 17.01 25.08 -24.00
C GLY A 310 16.84 23.81 -23.22
N GLN A 311 17.63 22.82 -23.58
CA GLN A 311 17.62 21.49 -22.98
C GLN A 311 19.06 21.07 -22.69
N TYR A 312 19.22 20.11 -21.75
CA TYR A 312 20.48 19.40 -21.63
C TYR A 312 20.24 17.88 -21.56
N PHE A 313 21.30 17.12 -21.88
CA PHE A 313 21.29 15.67 -21.85
C PHE A 313 22.25 15.19 -20.78
N GLN A 314 21.81 14.28 -19.93
CA GLN A 314 22.60 13.72 -18.84
C GLN A 314 22.48 12.21 -18.75
N GLY A 315 23.56 11.56 -18.35
CA GLY A 315 23.55 10.17 -17.92
C GLY A 315 22.91 9.97 -16.54
N ILE A 316 22.88 8.74 -16.08
CA ILE A 316 22.40 8.42 -14.73
C ILE A 316 23.39 9.04 -13.72
N PRO A 317 22.94 9.90 -12.79
CA PRO A 317 23.81 10.44 -11.74
C PRO A 317 24.48 9.32 -10.95
N ILE A 318 25.78 9.48 -10.61
CA ILE A 318 26.57 8.47 -9.89
C ILE A 318 25.85 8.00 -8.62
N GLU A 319 25.21 8.92 -7.91
CA GLU A 319 24.43 8.60 -6.70
C GLU A 319 23.23 7.70 -6.96
N ARG A 320 22.75 7.56 -8.20
CA ARG A 320 21.62 6.74 -8.63
C ARG A 320 22.02 5.55 -9.47
N GLN A 321 23.31 5.34 -9.73
CA GLN A 321 23.83 4.18 -10.46
C GLN A 321 23.87 2.92 -9.59
N SER A 322 23.97 3.08 -8.26
CA SER A 322 23.77 2.01 -7.31
C SER A 322 22.38 2.12 -6.68
N ALA A 323 21.69 1.00 -6.58
CA ALA A 323 20.43 0.93 -5.85
C ALA A 323 20.65 1.39 -4.40
N LYS A 324 20.13 2.55 -4.03
CA LYS A 324 20.23 3.08 -2.67
C LYS A 324 19.01 2.63 -1.87
N GLU A 325 19.23 2.00 -0.74
CA GLU A 325 18.20 1.83 0.27
C GLU A 325 17.80 3.20 0.81
N VAL A 326 16.52 3.52 0.68
CA VAL A 326 15.96 4.76 1.21
C VAL A 326 14.90 4.45 2.26
N PRO A 327 14.78 5.28 3.31
CA PRO A 327 13.67 5.18 4.24
C PRO A 327 12.34 5.26 3.51
N PHE A 328 11.34 4.56 4.03
CA PHE A 328 9.98 4.66 3.52
C PHE A 328 9.38 6.01 3.91
N ALA A 329 8.81 6.72 2.92
CA ALA A 329 8.10 7.96 3.21
C ALA A 329 6.71 7.65 3.78
N ASN A 330 6.32 8.32 4.86
CA ASN A 330 5.02 8.14 5.48
C ASN A 330 3.87 8.91 4.80
N PHE A 331 4.11 9.40 3.58
CA PHE A 331 3.10 9.99 2.70
C PHE A 331 3.04 9.22 1.38
N LEU A 332 1.84 8.80 0.98
CA LEU A 332 1.59 8.10 -0.27
C LEU A 332 0.45 8.78 -1.04
N ASP A 333 0.72 9.20 -2.26
CA ASP A 333 -0.33 9.60 -3.20
C ASP A 333 -0.81 8.36 -3.97
N ILE A 334 -2.03 7.92 -3.65
CA ILE A 334 -2.71 6.79 -4.29
C ILE A 334 -3.90 7.23 -5.15
N THR A 335 -4.04 8.52 -5.41
CA THR A 335 -5.17 9.11 -6.13
C THR A 335 -5.43 8.44 -7.48
N GLU A 336 -4.37 8.26 -8.28
CA GLU A 336 -4.48 7.61 -9.60
C GLU A 336 -4.92 6.14 -9.50
N ALA A 337 -4.43 5.40 -8.49
CA ALA A 337 -4.83 4.02 -8.26
C ALA A 337 -6.30 3.94 -7.80
N ASN A 338 -6.71 4.83 -6.90
CA ASN A 338 -8.09 4.90 -6.43
C ASN A 338 -9.11 5.23 -7.54
N ASN A 339 -8.74 6.05 -8.52
CA ASN A 339 -9.59 6.35 -9.67
C ASN A 339 -9.91 5.10 -10.51
N ARG A 340 -9.05 4.09 -10.50
CA ARG A 340 -9.18 2.85 -11.26
C ARG A 340 -9.51 1.63 -10.39
N VAL A 341 -9.72 1.82 -9.10
CA VAL A 341 -9.89 0.71 -8.14
C VAL A 341 -11.01 -0.26 -8.52
N GLN A 342 -12.09 0.24 -9.15
CA GLN A 342 -13.21 -0.60 -9.55
C GLN A 342 -12.86 -1.59 -10.69
N GLU A 343 -11.81 -1.32 -11.45
CA GLU A 343 -11.32 -2.20 -12.53
C GLU A 343 -10.53 -3.40 -11.99
N GLU A 344 -10.00 -3.32 -10.75
CA GLU A 344 -9.17 -4.36 -10.16
C GLU A 344 -10.00 -5.60 -9.78
N GLY A 345 -9.45 -6.81 -10.00
CA GLY A 345 -10.02 -8.11 -9.60
C GLY A 345 -11.35 -8.48 -10.27
N GLY A 346 -11.87 -7.64 -11.19
CA GLY A 346 -13.13 -7.91 -11.90
C GLY A 346 -14.38 -7.96 -11.02
N VAL A 347 -14.34 -7.36 -9.82
CA VAL A 347 -15.46 -7.23 -8.89
C VAL A 347 -15.69 -5.75 -8.55
N SER A 348 -16.95 -5.34 -8.45
CA SER A 348 -17.32 -3.99 -8.06
C SER A 348 -17.72 -3.98 -6.57
N PHE A 349 -17.02 -3.17 -5.79
CA PHE A 349 -17.34 -2.92 -4.38
C PHE A 349 -17.29 -1.42 -4.15
N ARG A 350 -18.46 -0.78 -4.33
CA ARG A 350 -18.55 0.68 -4.37
C ARG A 350 -18.15 1.31 -3.04
N ASN A 351 -17.36 2.38 -3.13
CA ASN A 351 -16.94 3.27 -2.04
C ASN A 351 -16.06 2.67 -0.93
N ALA A 352 -15.80 1.35 -0.91
CA ALA A 352 -15.05 0.71 0.16
C ALA A 352 -13.83 -0.12 -0.33
N LYS A 353 -13.66 -0.29 -1.65
CA LYS A 353 -12.59 -1.10 -2.22
C LYS A 353 -11.24 -0.40 -2.12
N LYS A 354 -10.26 -1.07 -1.52
CA LYS A 354 -8.88 -0.58 -1.47
C LYS A 354 -8.07 -1.04 -2.69
N THR A 355 -7.06 -0.27 -3.08
CA THR A 355 -6.25 -0.58 -4.25
C THR A 355 -5.20 -1.65 -3.95
N GLU A 356 -4.94 -2.55 -4.90
CA GLU A 356 -3.88 -3.54 -4.78
C GLU A 356 -2.50 -2.90 -4.61
N LYS A 357 -2.27 -1.74 -5.22
CA LYS A 357 -1.03 -0.97 -5.07
C LYS A 357 -0.75 -0.58 -3.61
N LEU A 358 -1.77 -0.15 -2.86
CA LEU A 358 -1.63 0.19 -1.44
C LEU A 358 -1.27 -1.04 -0.61
N LEU A 359 -2.03 -2.14 -0.80
CA LEU A 359 -1.83 -3.38 -0.05
C LEU A 359 -0.46 -3.99 -0.33
N LYS A 360 0.01 -3.96 -1.59
CA LYS A 360 1.38 -4.37 -1.95
C LYS A 360 2.41 -3.61 -1.11
N VAL A 361 2.29 -2.28 -1.07
CA VAL A 361 3.21 -1.45 -0.29
C VAL A 361 3.20 -1.84 1.20
N ILE A 362 2.02 -2.00 1.80
CA ILE A 362 1.89 -2.32 3.23
C ILE A 362 2.45 -3.71 3.55
N ILE A 363 2.12 -4.72 2.75
CA ILE A 363 2.61 -6.08 2.96
C ILE A 363 4.14 -6.14 2.83
N GLU A 364 4.69 -5.50 1.81
CA GLU A 364 6.15 -5.48 1.57
C GLU A 364 6.94 -4.68 2.62
N LEU A 365 6.30 -3.86 3.47
CA LEU A 365 6.99 -3.21 4.58
C LEU A 365 7.56 -4.20 5.60
N VAL A 366 6.96 -5.38 5.73
CA VAL A 366 7.32 -6.33 6.79
C VAL A 366 7.52 -7.77 6.28
N SER A 367 6.83 -8.16 5.20
CA SER A 367 6.83 -9.52 4.68
C SER A 367 7.72 -9.67 3.46
N THR A 368 8.66 -10.61 3.53
CA THR A 368 9.63 -10.92 2.46
C THR A 368 9.64 -12.40 2.08
N SER A 369 9.15 -13.29 2.95
CA SER A 369 9.15 -14.73 2.74
C SER A 369 7.81 -15.25 2.23
N SER A 370 7.82 -16.29 1.41
CA SER A 370 6.63 -17.05 1.02
C SER A 370 5.94 -17.76 2.20
N ASP A 371 6.65 -17.97 3.31
CA ASP A 371 6.10 -18.57 4.52
C ASP A 371 5.42 -17.55 5.45
N ASP A 372 5.55 -16.26 5.16
CA ASP A 372 4.94 -15.21 5.96
C ASP A 372 3.41 -15.21 5.80
N TRP A 373 2.71 -15.17 6.93
CA TRP A 373 1.27 -15.07 6.98
C TRP A 373 0.78 -13.63 6.97
N VAL A 374 -0.16 -13.34 6.09
CA VAL A 374 -0.90 -12.07 6.02
C VAL A 374 -2.34 -12.33 6.48
N LEU A 375 -2.86 -11.53 7.41
CA LEU A 375 -4.23 -11.66 7.89
C LEU A 375 -5.01 -10.36 7.70
N ASP A 376 -6.26 -10.49 7.21
CA ASP A 376 -7.24 -9.42 7.16
C ASP A 376 -8.58 -9.93 7.70
N SER A 377 -9.02 -9.35 8.82
CA SER A 377 -10.29 -9.73 9.46
C SER A 377 -11.46 -8.79 9.10
N PHE A 378 -11.24 -7.84 8.20
CA PHE A 378 -12.24 -6.98 7.59
C PHE A 378 -12.03 -6.98 6.08
N LEU A 379 -12.12 -8.18 5.47
CA LEU A 379 -11.59 -8.46 4.14
C LEU A 379 -12.28 -7.67 3.02
N GLY A 380 -13.55 -7.30 3.19
CA GLY A 380 -14.33 -6.53 2.23
C GLY A 380 -14.42 -7.22 0.87
N SER A 381 -13.78 -6.67 -0.13
CA SER A 381 -13.78 -7.20 -1.50
C SER A 381 -12.66 -8.20 -1.80
N GLY A 382 -11.91 -8.65 -0.80
CA GLY A 382 -10.82 -9.64 -0.97
C GLY A 382 -9.50 -9.06 -1.45
N THR A 383 -9.28 -7.75 -1.40
CA THR A 383 -8.07 -7.13 -1.97
C THR A 383 -6.80 -7.58 -1.26
N THR A 384 -6.80 -7.63 0.07
CA THR A 384 -5.63 -8.06 0.86
C THR A 384 -5.21 -9.48 0.52
N ALA A 385 -6.18 -10.41 0.48
CA ALA A 385 -5.94 -11.81 0.12
C ALA A 385 -5.43 -11.95 -1.31
N ALA A 386 -6.02 -11.23 -2.28
CA ALA A 386 -5.58 -11.21 -3.68
C ALA A 386 -4.13 -10.74 -3.81
N VAL A 387 -3.75 -9.66 -3.13
CA VAL A 387 -2.39 -9.11 -3.15
C VAL A 387 -1.40 -10.06 -2.49
N ALA A 388 -1.73 -10.59 -1.30
CA ALA A 388 -0.88 -11.55 -0.61
C ALA A 388 -0.63 -12.80 -1.48
N HIS A 389 -1.66 -13.32 -2.14
CA HIS A 389 -1.57 -14.45 -3.06
C HIS A 389 -0.66 -14.15 -4.26
N LYS A 390 -0.87 -13.01 -4.94
CA LYS A 390 -0.02 -12.57 -6.08
C LYS A 390 1.43 -12.32 -5.67
N LEU A 391 1.69 -11.98 -4.40
CA LEU A 391 3.04 -11.84 -3.84
C LEU A 391 3.64 -13.18 -3.37
N GLY A 392 2.92 -14.29 -3.52
CA GLY A 392 3.34 -15.62 -3.03
C GLY A 392 3.38 -15.72 -1.50
N ARG A 393 2.58 -14.95 -0.77
CA ARG A 393 2.45 -14.99 0.69
C ARG A 393 1.30 -15.87 1.09
N LYS A 394 1.39 -16.50 2.27
CA LYS A 394 0.26 -17.16 2.90
C LYS A 394 -0.72 -16.12 3.43
N TRP A 395 -2.02 -16.44 3.39
CA TRP A 395 -3.00 -15.46 3.85
C TRP A 395 -4.23 -16.10 4.51
N ILE A 396 -4.85 -15.33 5.39
CA ILE A 396 -6.14 -15.59 6.01
C ILE A 396 -7.00 -14.34 5.83
N GLY A 397 -8.16 -14.51 5.22
CA GLY A 397 -9.16 -13.45 5.04
C GLY A 397 -10.47 -13.83 5.72
N ILE A 398 -11.04 -12.91 6.50
CA ILE A 398 -12.32 -13.12 7.19
C ILE A 398 -13.30 -12.04 6.76
N GLU A 399 -14.53 -12.46 6.39
CA GLU A 399 -15.59 -11.55 5.99
C GLU A 399 -16.96 -12.05 6.45
N LEU A 400 -17.75 -11.14 7.05
CA LEU A 400 -19.06 -11.46 7.61
C LEU A 400 -20.14 -11.58 6.54
N GLY A 401 -20.15 -10.65 5.60
CA GLY A 401 -21.26 -10.43 4.67
C GLY A 401 -21.35 -11.47 3.54
N GLU A 402 -22.49 -11.49 2.86
CA GLU A 402 -22.72 -12.32 1.66
C GLU A 402 -21.70 -12.04 0.55
N HIS A 403 -21.06 -10.89 0.56
CA HIS A 403 -19.99 -10.54 -0.38
C HIS A 403 -18.71 -11.38 -0.20
N ALA A 404 -18.57 -12.12 0.91
CA ALA A 404 -17.56 -13.18 1.01
C ALA A 404 -17.73 -14.22 -0.11
N GLU A 405 -18.98 -14.60 -0.42
CA GLU A 405 -19.32 -15.57 -1.47
C GLU A 405 -19.48 -14.90 -2.85
N THR A 406 -20.12 -13.73 -2.89
CA THR A 406 -20.50 -13.09 -4.15
C THR A 406 -19.39 -12.26 -4.76
N LEU A 407 -18.39 -11.82 -3.99
CA LEU A 407 -17.28 -10.99 -4.44
C LEU A 407 -15.90 -11.59 -4.14
N CYS A 408 -15.61 -11.94 -2.87
CA CYS A 408 -14.28 -12.43 -2.48
C CYS A 408 -13.95 -13.76 -3.16
N LEU A 409 -14.84 -14.74 -3.01
CA LEU A 409 -14.63 -16.08 -3.56
C LEU A 409 -14.43 -16.08 -5.10
N PRO A 410 -15.28 -15.42 -5.92
CA PRO A 410 -15.05 -15.31 -7.36
C PRO A 410 -13.76 -14.57 -7.73
N ARG A 411 -13.43 -13.48 -7.02
CA ARG A 411 -12.18 -12.74 -7.23
C ARG A 411 -10.97 -13.63 -7.00
N LEU A 412 -10.92 -14.34 -5.87
CA LEU A 412 -9.79 -15.19 -5.52
C LEU A 412 -9.67 -16.41 -6.44
N LYS A 413 -10.78 -16.98 -6.93
CA LYS A 413 -10.77 -18.00 -8.00
C LYS A 413 -10.09 -17.48 -9.26
N ARG A 414 -10.37 -16.24 -9.68
CA ARG A 414 -9.73 -15.62 -10.86
C ARG A 414 -8.26 -15.31 -10.63
N VAL A 415 -7.86 -15.00 -9.38
CA VAL A 415 -6.43 -14.86 -9.03
C VAL A 415 -5.72 -16.20 -9.19
N VAL A 416 -6.28 -17.28 -8.61
CA VAL A 416 -5.71 -18.64 -8.69
C VAL A 416 -5.64 -19.14 -10.13
N SER A 417 -6.68 -18.91 -10.94
CA SER A 417 -6.69 -19.34 -12.36
C SER A 417 -5.75 -18.52 -13.26
N GLY A 418 -5.21 -17.37 -12.78
CA GLY A 418 -4.43 -16.46 -13.60
C GLY A 418 -5.25 -15.53 -14.50
N GLU A 419 -6.58 -15.59 -14.43
CA GLU A 419 -7.46 -14.69 -15.21
C GLU A 419 -7.40 -13.23 -14.73
N ASP A 420 -7.10 -13.01 -13.44
CA ASP A 420 -6.97 -11.64 -12.91
C ASP A 420 -5.61 -11.04 -13.26
N GLN A 421 -5.58 -10.32 -14.40
CA GLN A 421 -4.40 -9.58 -14.87
C GLN A 421 -4.47 -8.09 -14.52
N THR A 422 -5.31 -7.71 -13.58
CA THR A 422 -5.49 -6.33 -13.11
C THR A 422 -4.61 -6.00 -11.89
N GLY A 423 -4.69 -4.77 -11.40
CA GLY A 423 -3.96 -4.34 -10.20
C GLY A 423 -2.45 -4.50 -10.34
N ILE A 424 -1.84 -5.28 -9.43
CA ILE A 424 -0.39 -5.51 -9.40
C ILE A 424 0.08 -6.67 -10.28
N SER A 425 -0.82 -7.45 -10.91
CA SER A 425 -0.48 -8.71 -11.62
C SER A 425 0.69 -8.56 -12.58
N LYS A 426 0.65 -7.54 -13.46
CA LYS A 426 1.74 -7.27 -14.41
C LYS A 426 3.04 -6.86 -13.71
N GLN A 427 2.94 -6.13 -12.59
CA GLN A 427 4.11 -5.64 -11.87
C GLN A 427 4.89 -6.77 -11.20
N VAL A 428 4.17 -7.82 -10.75
CA VAL A 428 4.77 -8.98 -10.06
C VAL A 428 4.91 -10.21 -10.96
N GLY A 429 4.54 -10.10 -12.24
CA GLY A 429 4.60 -11.21 -13.19
C GLY A 429 3.64 -12.36 -12.83
N TRP A 430 2.44 -12.04 -12.33
CA TRP A 430 1.48 -13.06 -11.89
C TRP A 430 0.83 -13.77 -13.09
N GLU A 431 0.93 -15.10 -13.10
CA GLU A 431 0.39 -15.98 -14.15
C GLU A 431 -0.65 -16.99 -13.63
N GLY A 432 -0.95 -16.94 -12.32
CA GLY A 432 -1.84 -17.89 -11.65
C GLY A 432 -1.08 -18.92 -10.82
N GLY A 433 -1.83 -19.83 -10.21
CA GLY A 433 -1.30 -20.90 -9.37
C GLY A 433 -1.65 -20.78 -7.90
N GLY A 434 -1.16 -21.73 -7.09
CA GLY A 434 -1.51 -21.84 -5.69
C GLY A 434 -2.98 -22.25 -5.46
N GLY A 435 -3.46 -22.05 -4.24
CA GLY A 435 -4.83 -22.38 -3.87
C GLY A 435 -5.22 -21.85 -2.50
N PHE A 436 -6.48 -22.08 -2.13
CA PHE A 436 -7.02 -21.71 -0.82
C PHE A 436 -8.23 -22.58 -0.47
N ARG A 437 -8.59 -22.59 0.82
CA ARG A 437 -9.80 -23.23 1.32
C ARG A 437 -10.84 -22.18 1.67
N TYR A 438 -12.05 -22.38 1.20
CA TYR A 438 -13.21 -21.58 1.59
C TYR A 438 -13.91 -22.29 2.76
N CYS A 439 -14.02 -21.58 3.88
CA CYS A 439 -14.55 -22.10 5.14
C CYS A 439 -15.65 -21.18 5.68
N VAL A 440 -16.52 -21.76 6.51
CA VAL A 440 -17.49 -21.02 7.31
C VAL A 440 -17.29 -21.36 8.79
N LEU A 441 -17.75 -20.47 9.66
CA LEU A 441 -17.84 -20.80 11.09
C LEU A 441 -18.93 -21.86 11.31
N GLY A 442 -18.58 -22.97 11.92
CA GLY A 442 -19.50 -23.99 12.37
C GLY A 442 -20.42 -23.50 13.49
N GLU A 443 -21.30 -24.37 13.92
CA GLU A 443 -22.12 -24.11 15.09
C GLU A 443 -21.30 -24.01 16.38
N SER A 444 -21.90 -23.41 17.43
CA SER A 444 -21.27 -23.37 18.74
C SER A 444 -21.00 -24.76 19.26
N LEU A 445 -19.83 -25.00 19.85
CA LEU A 445 -19.50 -26.24 20.51
C LEU A 445 -20.18 -26.34 21.88
N TYR A 446 -20.79 -25.26 22.37
CA TYR A 446 -21.58 -25.27 23.60
C TYR A 446 -23.06 -25.45 23.29
N LEU A 447 -23.71 -26.37 23.97
CA LEU A 447 -25.17 -26.46 23.99
C LEU A 447 -25.72 -25.26 24.77
N ARG A 448 -26.42 -24.38 24.07
CA ARG A 448 -27.05 -23.20 24.63
C ARG A 448 -28.42 -23.59 25.18
N LYS A 449 -28.61 -23.60 26.50
CA LYS A 449 -29.93 -23.70 27.14
C LYS A 449 -30.31 -22.34 27.71
N VAL A 450 -31.42 -21.79 27.27
CA VAL A 450 -32.03 -20.63 27.92
C VAL A 450 -32.94 -21.14 29.02
N LEU A 451 -32.49 -21.04 30.27
CA LEU A 451 -33.28 -21.38 31.46
C LEU A 451 -33.57 -20.07 32.20
N ASN A 452 -34.87 -19.73 32.30
CA ASN A 452 -35.36 -18.52 33.00
C ASN A 452 -34.74 -17.19 32.55
N GLY A 453 -34.47 -17.04 31.24
CA GLY A 453 -33.86 -15.83 30.70
C GLY A 453 -32.35 -15.72 30.89
N GLU A 454 -31.71 -16.69 31.53
CA GLU A 454 -30.25 -16.80 31.62
C GLU A 454 -29.71 -17.84 30.62
N ILE A 455 -28.62 -17.52 29.96
CA ILE A 455 -27.91 -18.44 29.06
C ILE A 455 -27.04 -19.35 29.95
N LYS A 456 -27.30 -20.64 29.91
CA LYS A 456 -26.44 -21.67 30.51
C LYS A 456 -25.80 -22.49 29.41
N TYR A 457 -24.50 -22.74 29.56
CA TYR A 457 -23.70 -23.55 28.64
C TYR A 457 -23.55 -24.95 29.26
N GLU A 458 -23.76 -25.99 28.46
CA GLU A 458 -23.43 -27.38 28.77
C GLU A 458 -22.30 -27.88 27.89
#